data_9613e991f49739f5a3a47c3c83e9ef44
#
_entry.id   9613e991f49739f5a3a47c3c83e9ef44
#
_cell.length_a   1.000
_cell.length_b   1.000
_cell.length_c   1.000
_cell.angle_alpha   90.00
_cell.angle_beta   90.00
_cell.angle_gamma   90.00
#
_symmetry.space_group_name_H-M   'P 1'
#
loop_
_entity.id
_entity.type
_entity.pdbx_description
1 polymer ?
#
loop_
_entity_poly.entity_id
_entity_poly.type
_entity_poly.pdbx_seq_one_letter_code
_entity_poly.pdbx_strand_id
1 'polypeptide(L)'
;MLSYVSYEILEGKPELAGLPATFGTAGECITLKLLCEDRHVGMQVELLYTVFQDVDVVTRSVKITNTGKEHFYLTKVCSACLDMDNRDYDMISLHGSWGRERHIQRKTLGYGIQNVSSLRGESSHQDHPFLALVEKSATQENGEVYAMNFVYSGNFRAQAEVTQFDYVRMSMGIHPENFCWKLEAGESFQAPEVVMLYTDKGLDAMTNAFHKLYRKHLIRGEYRNKKRPILINNWEATYFAFD
;
A
#
# COMPACT_ATOMS: atom_id res chain seq x y z
N MET A 1 -24.94 3.80 5.86
CA MET A 1 -24.13 4.51 4.82
C MET A 1 -23.18 5.49 5.49
N LEU A 2 -21.89 5.42 5.16
CA LEU A 2 -20.91 6.34 5.72
C LEU A 2 -21.19 7.79 5.31
N SER A 3 -21.22 8.69 6.29
CA SER A 3 -21.40 10.11 6.13
C SER A 3 -20.18 10.84 6.70
N TYR A 4 -19.74 11.90 6.02
CA TYR A 4 -18.68 12.75 6.52
C TYR A 4 -19.12 13.47 7.81
N VAL A 5 -18.22 13.54 8.79
CA VAL A 5 -18.44 14.21 10.08
C VAL A 5 -17.55 15.44 10.22
N SER A 6 -16.23 15.26 10.14
CA SER A 6 -15.26 16.31 10.36
C SER A 6 -13.90 15.97 9.74
N TYR A 7 -13.02 16.95 9.72
CA TYR A 7 -11.60 16.74 9.41
C TYR A 7 -10.69 17.40 10.45
N GLU A 8 -9.48 16.92 10.50
CA GLU A 8 -8.40 17.48 11.31
C GLU A 8 -7.10 17.46 10.50
N ILE A 9 -6.30 18.51 10.61
CA ILE A 9 -4.96 18.58 10.03
C ILE A 9 -3.95 18.41 11.15
N LEU A 10 -3.11 17.39 11.03
CA LEU A 10 -2.10 17.03 12.02
C LEU A 10 -0.70 17.38 11.48
N GLU A 11 0.10 18.06 12.28
CA GLU A 11 1.53 18.20 12.03
C GLU A 11 2.24 16.87 12.28
N GLY A 12 2.97 16.37 11.28
CA GLY A 12 3.59 15.05 11.32
C GLY A 12 2.63 13.91 10.97
N LYS A 13 3.08 12.70 11.21
CA LYS A 13 2.35 11.47 10.89
C LYS A 13 2.07 10.65 12.15
N PRO A 14 0.78 10.35 12.46
CA PRO A 14 0.45 9.47 13.57
C PRO A 14 0.97 8.04 13.36
N GLU A 15 1.35 7.38 14.44
CA GLU A 15 1.72 5.97 14.41
C GLU A 15 0.50 5.08 14.14
N LEU A 16 0.72 4.01 13.39
CA LEU A 16 -0.27 2.95 13.19
C LEU A 16 0.00 1.83 14.20
N ALA A 17 -0.89 1.69 15.15
CA ALA A 17 -0.73 0.75 16.26
C ALA A 17 -0.48 -0.70 15.78
N GLY A 18 0.68 -1.27 16.12
CA GLY A 18 1.03 -2.66 15.85
C GLY A 18 1.37 -2.99 14.39
N LEU A 19 1.45 -1.98 13.51
CA LEU A 19 1.72 -2.17 12.08
C LEU A 19 3.00 -1.44 11.62
N PRO A 20 3.72 -1.99 10.63
CA PRO A 20 4.75 -1.23 9.95
C PRO A 20 4.10 -0.04 9.21
N ALA A 21 4.75 1.11 9.29
CA ALA A 21 4.28 2.32 8.61
C ALA A 21 5.44 3.26 8.33
N THR A 22 5.25 4.13 7.35
CA THR A 22 6.11 5.29 7.17
C THR A 22 5.99 6.22 8.38
N PHE A 23 6.97 7.07 8.59
CA PHE A 23 7.00 8.03 9.69
C PHE A 23 7.48 9.40 9.21
N GLY A 24 7.08 10.44 9.92
CA GLY A 24 7.55 11.80 9.72
C GLY A 24 7.10 12.67 10.89
N THR A 25 7.97 13.59 11.28
CA THR A 25 7.73 14.57 12.36
C THR A 25 7.02 15.81 11.82
N ALA A 26 6.64 16.70 12.72
CA ALA A 26 6.22 18.06 12.38
C ALA A 26 7.30 18.74 11.54
N GLY A 27 6.92 19.39 10.42
CA GLY A 27 7.84 19.97 9.48
C GLY A 27 8.39 19.03 8.40
N GLU A 28 8.20 17.71 8.51
CA GLU A 28 8.55 16.74 7.44
C GLU A 28 7.32 16.30 6.65
N CYS A 29 6.17 16.25 7.29
CA CYS A 29 4.92 15.84 6.66
C CYS A 29 3.70 16.46 7.38
N ILE A 30 2.56 16.42 6.68
CA ILE A 30 1.25 16.84 7.19
C ILE A 30 0.27 15.72 6.93
N THR A 31 -0.60 15.44 7.90
CA THR A 31 -1.65 14.42 7.79
C THR A 31 -3.03 15.04 7.84
N LEU A 32 -3.82 14.79 6.80
CA LEU A 32 -5.27 15.00 6.82
C LEU A 32 -5.95 13.78 7.41
N LYS A 33 -6.69 13.96 8.49
CA LYS A 33 -7.56 12.94 9.08
C LYS A 33 -9.00 13.30 8.79
N LEU A 34 -9.71 12.46 8.05
CA LEU A 34 -11.15 12.60 7.80
C LEU A 34 -11.90 11.61 8.72
N LEU A 35 -12.90 12.09 9.42
CA LEU A 35 -13.82 11.28 10.20
C LEU A 35 -15.12 11.10 9.44
N CYS A 36 -15.51 9.85 9.25
CA CYS A 36 -16.79 9.44 8.70
C CYS A 36 -17.51 8.52 9.69
N GLU A 37 -18.83 8.49 9.66
CA GLU A 37 -19.62 7.58 10.50
C GLU A 37 -20.79 6.95 9.77
N ASP A 38 -21.14 5.74 10.18
CA ASP A 38 -22.44 5.15 9.92
C ASP A 38 -23.16 4.97 11.25
N ARG A 39 -24.09 5.90 11.54
CA ARG A 39 -24.85 5.92 12.80
C ARG A 39 -25.78 4.73 12.96
N HIS A 40 -26.18 4.12 11.85
CA HIS A 40 -27.12 3.02 11.90
C HIS A 40 -26.49 1.75 12.49
N VAL A 41 -25.23 1.48 12.13
CA VAL A 41 -24.48 0.33 12.65
C VAL A 41 -23.49 0.71 13.77
N GLY A 42 -23.37 1.99 14.10
CA GLY A 42 -22.40 2.44 15.10
C GLY A 42 -20.96 2.26 14.66
N MET A 43 -20.64 2.62 13.43
CA MET A 43 -19.29 2.49 12.88
C MET A 43 -18.67 3.86 12.60
N GLN A 44 -17.50 4.11 13.15
CA GLN A 44 -16.67 5.26 12.77
C GLN A 44 -15.50 4.80 11.89
N VAL A 45 -15.15 5.62 10.92
CA VAL A 45 -14.03 5.39 10.01
C VAL A 45 -13.15 6.63 9.94
N GLU A 46 -11.91 6.51 10.36
CA GLU A 46 -10.88 7.53 10.19
C GLU A 46 -10.06 7.20 8.94
N LEU A 47 -10.01 8.15 7.99
CA LEU A 47 -9.17 8.06 6.80
C LEU A 47 -7.98 9.01 7.00
N LEU A 48 -6.77 8.44 7.01
CA LEU A 48 -5.53 9.18 7.17
C LEU A 48 -4.86 9.35 5.80
N TYR A 49 -4.56 10.57 5.41
CA TYR A 49 -3.80 10.91 4.21
C TYR A 49 -2.60 11.75 4.62
N THR A 50 -1.39 11.24 4.43
CA THR A 50 -0.16 11.97 4.75
C THR A 50 0.59 12.33 3.49
N VAL A 51 1.00 13.60 3.38
CA VAL A 51 1.89 14.12 2.34
C VAL A 51 3.21 14.54 2.96
N PHE A 52 4.32 14.31 2.25
CA PHE A 52 5.67 14.63 2.69
C PHE A 52 6.20 15.85 1.93
N GLN A 53 7.02 16.67 2.60
CA GLN A 53 7.54 17.89 1.99
C GLN A 53 8.62 17.62 0.94
N ASP A 54 9.33 16.51 1.07
CA ASP A 54 10.53 16.23 0.30
C ASP A 54 10.37 15.13 -0.75
N VAL A 55 9.19 14.51 -0.84
CA VAL A 55 8.90 13.45 -1.82
C VAL A 55 7.42 13.45 -2.24
N ASP A 56 7.18 13.31 -3.53
CA ASP A 56 5.84 13.37 -4.13
C ASP A 56 5.09 12.06 -3.97
N VAL A 57 4.68 11.76 -2.73
CA VAL A 57 3.88 10.58 -2.39
C VAL A 57 2.77 10.96 -1.41
N VAL A 58 1.70 10.19 -1.45
CA VAL A 58 0.62 10.23 -0.46
C VAL A 58 0.55 8.87 0.21
N THR A 59 0.62 8.82 1.54
CA THR A 59 0.32 7.57 2.25
C THR A 59 -1.10 7.58 2.76
N ARG A 60 -1.74 6.42 2.74
CA ARG A 60 -3.11 6.24 3.20
C ARG A 60 -3.26 5.04 4.11
N SER A 61 -3.99 5.23 5.20
CA SER A 61 -4.47 4.15 6.06
C SER A 61 -5.89 4.41 6.54
N VAL A 62 -6.53 3.36 7.04
CA VAL A 62 -7.91 3.39 7.51
C VAL A 62 -7.97 2.79 8.91
N LYS A 63 -8.63 3.49 9.84
CA LYS A 63 -8.98 2.95 11.14
C LYS A 63 -10.50 2.86 11.25
N ILE A 64 -11.01 1.71 11.66
CA ILE A 64 -12.43 1.46 11.83
C ILE A 64 -12.68 1.21 13.32
N THR A 65 -13.62 1.95 13.92
CA THR A 65 -13.98 1.83 15.32
C THR A 65 -15.45 1.46 15.44
N ASN A 66 -15.75 0.47 16.26
CA ASN A 66 -17.11 0.14 16.64
C ASN A 66 -17.54 1.03 17.81
N THR A 67 -18.39 2.02 17.53
CA THR A 67 -18.98 2.92 18.54
C THR A 67 -20.40 2.50 18.93
N GLY A 68 -20.88 1.40 18.37
CA GLY A 68 -22.18 0.81 18.70
C GLY A 68 -22.16 -0.01 19.97
N LYS A 69 -23.26 -0.72 20.23
CA LYS A 69 -23.41 -1.60 21.38
C LYS A 69 -23.21 -3.08 21.03
N GLU A 70 -23.42 -3.42 19.77
CA GLU A 70 -23.31 -4.78 19.25
C GLU A 70 -22.02 -4.93 18.46
N HIS A 71 -21.47 -6.14 18.42
CA HIS A 71 -20.34 -6.44 17.55
C HIS A 71 -20.75 -6.48 16.08
N PHE A 72 -19.81 -6.25 15.18
CA PHE A 72 -19.94 -6.52 13.76
C PHE A 72 -18.67 -7.14 13.19
N TYR A 73 -18.78 -7.66 11.97
CA TYR A 73 -17.66 -8.31 11.28
C TYR A 73 -17.18 -7.48 10.11
N LEU A 74 -15.86 -7.29 10.02
CA LEU A 74 -15.19 -6.74 8.85
C LEU A 74 -14.82 -7.91 7.93
N THR A 75 -15.42 -7.98 6.75
CA THR A 75 -15.17 -9.04 5.76
C THR A 75 -14.32 -8.57 4.60
N LYS A 76 -14.13 -7.24 4.48
CA LYS A 76 -13.25 -6.62 3.50
C LYS A 76 -12.77 -5.27 4.01
N VAL A 77 -11.46 -5.04 3.97
CA VAL A 77 -10.84 -3.75 4.29
C VAL A 77 -9.83 -3.40 3.21
N CYS A 78 -10.10 -2.32 2.46
CA CYS A 78 -9.15 -1.72 1.54
C CYS A 78 -8.49 -0.52 2.21
N SER A 79 -7.17 -0.50 2.27
CA SER A 79 -6.40 0.62 2.81
C SER A 79 -6.41 1.82 1.87
N ALA A 80 -6.45 1.57 0.56
CA ALA A 80 -6.59 2.59 -0.46
C ALA A 80 -7.55 2.16 -1.57
N CYS A 81 -8.25 3.14 -2.13
CA CYS A 81 -9.07 3.02 -3.31
C CYS A 81 -8.98 4.34 -4.08
N LEU A 82 -8.69 4.26 -5.37
CA LEU A 82 -8.57 5.41 -6.28
C LEU A 82 -9.37 5.12 -7.53
N ASP A 83 -10.30 6.00 -7.85
CA ASP A 83 -11.06 5.97 -9.09
C ASP A 83 -10.52 7.03 -10.06
N MET A 84 -10.39 6.67 -11.33
CA MET A 84 -9.89 7.55 -12.39
C MET A 84 -10.55 7.22 -13.72
N ASP A 85 -10.47 8.14 -14.68
CA ASP A 85 -10.88 7.89 -16.06
C ASP A 85 -10.01 6.79 -16.68
N ASN A 86 -10.62 5.94 -17.50
CA ASN A 86 -9.86 4.97 -18.27
C ASN A 86 -9.14 5.68 -19.42
N ARG A 87 -7.82 5.46 -19.52
CA ARG A 87 -6.96 5.95 -20.60
C ARG A 87 -6.17 4.82 -21.23
N ASP A 88 -6.75 3.63 -21.29
CA ASP A 88 -6.10 2.45 -21.87
C ASP A 88 -4.76 2.09 -21.21
N TYR A 89 -4.72 2.07 -19.90
CA TYR A 89 -3.51 1.78 -19.13
C TYR A 89 -2.96 0.37 -19.36
N ASP A 90 -1.65 0.24 -19.20
CA ASP A 90 -1.02 -1.04 -18.88
C ASP A 90 -0.86 -1.19 -17.37
N MET A 91 -1.05 -2.39 -16.87
CA MET A 91 -0.81 -2.76 -15.47
C MET A 91 0.60 -3.35 -15.34
N ILE A 92 1.39 -2.80 -14.42
CA ILE A 92 2.69 -3.34 -14.00
C ILE A 92 2.55 -4.01 -12.64
N SER A 93 3.06 -5.23 -12.54
CA SER A 93 3.16 -6.00 -11.31
C SER A 93 4.49 -6.77 -11.25
N LEU A 94 4.87 -7.24 -10.06
CA LEU A 94 6.14 -7.90 -9.82
C LEU A 94 5.89 -9.33 -9.35
N HIS A 95 6.40 -10.30 -10.10
CA HIS A 95 6.20 -11.72 -9.88
C HIS A 95 7.54 -12.46 -9.83
N GLY A 96 7.53 -13.65 -9.30
CA GLY A 96 8.74 -14.45 -9.30
C GLY A 96 8.60 -15.79 -8.60
N SER A 97 9.76 -16.31 -8.25
CA SER A 97 9.94 -17.51 -7.45
C SER A 97 11.24 -17.39 -6.68
N TRP A 98 11.53 -18.34 -5.80
CA TRP A 98 12.84 -18.44 -5.15
C TRP A 98 13.98 -18.38 -6.18
N GLY A 99 14.96 -17.52 -5.93
CA GLY A 99 16.10 -17.30 -6.81
C GLY A 99 15.84 -16.45 -8.06
N ARG A 100 14.61 -15.98 -8.28
CA ARG A 100 14.23 -15.06 -9.38
C ARG A 100 13.00 -14.27 -9.01
N GLU A 101 13.17 -13.42 -8.02
CA GLU A 101 12.14 -12.56 -7.49
C GLU A 101 11.97 -11.28 -8.32
N ARG A 102 10.76 -10.69 -8.23
CA ARG A 102 10.43 -9.36 -8.73
C ARG A 102 10.62 -9.15 -10.23
N HIS A 103 10.35 -10.18 -11.04
CA HIS A 103 10.27 -9.98 -12.49
C HIS A 103 9.10 -9.07 -12.83
N ILE A 104 9.40 -8.04 -13.60
CA ILE A 104 8.40 -7.06 -14.05
C ILE A 104 7.49 -7.73 -15.08
N GLN A 105 6.18 -7.68 -14.82
CA GLN A 105 5.15 -7.98 -15.81
C GLN A 105 4.41 -6.71 -16.15
N ARG A 106 4.27 -6.43 -17.45
CA ARG A 106 3.47 -5.34 -18.00
C ARG A 106 2.40 -5.96 -18.89
N LYS A 107 1.13 -5.70 -18.61
CA LYS A 107 -0.03 -6.24 -19.31
C LYS A 107 -1.02 -5.13 -19.59
N THR A 108 -1.63 -5.11 -20.76
CA THR A 108 -2.74 -4.20 -21.03
C THR A 108 -3.91 -4.49 -20.11
N LEU A 109 -4.42 -3.44 -19.48
CA LEU A 109 -5.58 -3.50 -18.62
C LEU A 109 -6.83 -3.68 -19.46
N GLY A 110 -7.59 -4.75 -19.22
CA GLY A 110 -8.85 -5.04 -19.89
C GLY A 110 -10.05 -4.90 -18.95
N TYR A 111 -11.26 -5.06 -19.49
CA TYR A 111 -12.48 -5.03 -18.66
C TYR A 111 -12.48 -6.08 -17.55
N GLY A 112 -13.09 -5.74 -16.43
CA GLY A 112 -13.14 -6.55 -15.23
C GLY A 112 -11.93 -6.36 -14.33
N ILE A 113 -11.71 -7.32 -13.42
CA ILE A 113 -10.69 -7.21 -12.37
C ILE A 113 -9.42 -7.94 -12.78
N GLN A 114 -8.30 -7.23 -12.70
CA GLN A 114 -6.96 -7.79 -12.78
C GLN A 114 -6.25 -7.52 -11.45
N ASN A 115 -5.58 -8.50 -10.91
CA ASN A 115 -4.98 -8.37 -9.59
C ASN A 115 -3.63 -9.07 -9.46
N VAL A 116 -2.92 -8.69 -8.41
CA VAL A 116 -1.78 -9.38 -7.81
C VAL A 116 -2.09 -9.58 -6.33
N SER A 117 -1.89 -10.79 -5.81
CA SER A 117 -2.34 -11.11 -4.45
C SER A 117 -1.57 -12.28 -3.84
N SER A 118 -1.62 -12.40 -2.53
CA SER A 118 -1.13 -13.56 -1.79
C SER A 118 -2.12 -13.99 -0.71
N LEU A 119 -2.34 -15.30 -0.59
CA LEU A 119 -3.10 -15.97 0.47
C LEU A 119 -2.23 -16.95 1.27
N ARG A 120 -0.91 -16.75 1.24
CA ARG A 120 0.07 -17.70 1.81
C ARG A 120 0.44 -17.41 3.27
N GLY A 121 -0.23 -16.46 3.90
CA GLY A 121 0.14 -15.93 5.22
C GLY A 121 1.17 -14.81 5.15
N GLU A 122 1.81 -14.64 3.99
CA GLU A 122 2.83 -13.64 3.70
C GLU A 122 2.71 -13.11 2.27
N SER A 123 3.29 -11.92 2.03
CA SER A 123 3.38 -11.32 0.69
C SER A 123 4.50 -11.91 -0.17
N SER A 124 4.88 -13.09 0.00
CA SER A 124 5.87 -13.95 -0.63
C SER A 124 6.76 -13.37 -1.78
N HIS A 125 7.75 -14.15 -2.21
CA HIS A 125 8.58 -13.85 -3.38
C HIS A 125 7.86 -14.08 -4.73
N GLN A 126 6.66 -14.68 -4.72
CA GLN A 126 5.89 -14.96 -5.93
C GLN A 126 5.11 -13.74 -6.42
N ASP A 127 4.50 -13.00 -5.49
CA ASP A 127 3.69 -11.83 -5.78
C ASP A 127 4.04 -10.71 -4.80
N HIS A 128 4.56 -9.62 -5.34
CA HIS A 128 4.97 -8.48 -4.53
C HIS A 128 3.76 -7.54 -4.30
N PRO A 129 3.61 -6.94 -3.10
CA PRO A 129 2.50 -6.05 -2.78
C PRO A 129 2.67 -4.66 -3.43
N PHE A 130 2.73 -4.66 -4.76
CA PHE A 130 2.93 -3.51 -5.62
C PHE A 130 2.05 -3.61 -6.86
N LEU A 131 1.49 -2.48 -7.27
CA LEU A 131 0.70 -2.33 -8.49
C LEU A 131 0.95 -0.94 -9.07
N ALA A 132 1.21 -0.87 -10.38
CA ALA A 132 1.19 0.41 -11.09
C ALA A 132 0.32 0.32 -12.34
N LEU A 133 -0.37 1.43 -12.64
CA LEU A 133 -0.98 1.68 -13.92
C LEU A 133 -0.15 2.72 -14.66
N VAL A 134 0.17 2.43 -15.88
CA VAL A 134 1.02 3.28 -16.69
C VAL A 134 0.37 3.55 -18.05
N GLU A 135 0.58 4.74 -18.57
CA GLU A 135 0.25 5.05 -19.95
C GLU A 135 0.95 4.06 -20.88
N LYS A 136 0.29 3.63 -21.99
CA LYS A 136 0.89 2.65 -22.92
C LYS A 136 2.22 3.10 -23.49
N SER A 137 2.39 4.40 -23.71
CA SER A 137 3.63 5.02 -24.20
C SER A 137 4.68 5.23 -23.10
N ALA A 138 4.36 5.01 -21.83
CA ALA A 138 5.28 5.25 -20.71
C ALA A 138 6.55 4.40 -20.81
N THR A 139 7.68 5.08 -20.63
CA THR A 139 9.04 4.54 -20.62
C THR A 139 9.69 4.73 -19.24
N GLN A 140 10.99 4.53 -19.14
CA GLN A 140 11.75 4.87 -17.95
C GLN A 140 11.74 6.38 -17.67
N GLU A 141 11.77 7.22 -18.71
CA GLU A 141 12.02 8.66 -18.59
C GLU A 141 10.77 9.53 -18.82
N ASN A 142 9.67 8.98 -19.32
CA ASN A 142 8.45 9.74 -19.61
C ASN A 142 7.18 8.91 -19.52
N GLY A 143 6.03 9.60 -19.46
CA GLY A 143 4.69 9.03 -19.43
C GLY A 143 4.09 8.97 -18.02
N GLU A 144 2.77 8.96 -17.95
CA GLU A 144 2.01 8.92 -16.71
C GLU A 144 2.12 7.56 -16.01
N VAL A 145 2.32 7.61 -14.69
CA VAL A 145 2.39 6.45 -13.80
C VAL A 145 1.59 6.73 -12.55
N TYR A 146 0.65 5.84 -12.22
CA TYR A 146 -0.06 5.77 -10.95
C TYR A 146 0.39 4.49 -10.24
N ALA A 147 0.97 4.59 -9.06
CA ALA A 147 1.51 3.43 -8.38
C ALA A 147 1.04 3.33 -6.93
N MET A 148 0.87 2.10 -6.46
CA MET A 148 0.58 1.75 -5.08
C MET A 148 1.56 0.70 -4.57
N ASN A 149 2.05 0.89 -3.35
CA ASN A 149 2.85 -0.10 -2.62
C ASN A 149 2.28 -0.29 -1.22
N PHE A 150 2.13 -1.54 -0.78
CA PHE A 150 1.55 -1.89 0.50
C PHE A 150 2.63 -2.09 1.55
N VAL A 151 2.58 -1.33 2.64
CA VAL A 151 3.51 -1.47 3.77
C VAL A 151 2.98 -2.55 4.70
N TYR A 152 3.00 -3.79 4.21
CA TYR A 152 2.47 -4.96 4.91
C TYR A 152 3.09 -6.24 4.35
N SER A 153 3.27 -7.24 5.18
CA SER A 153 3.90 -8.51 4.81
C SER A 153 2.96 -9.73 4.87
N GLY A 154 1.69 -9.52 5.25
CA GLY A 154 0.69 -10.60 5.31
C GLY A 154 -0.07 -10.79 3.99
N ASN A 155 -1.21 -11.46 4.07
CA ASN A 155 -2.10 -11.69 2.93
C ASN A 155 -2.62 -10.36 2.38
N PHE A 156 -2.46 -10.14 1.09
CA PHE A 156 -2.86 -8.88 0.45
C PHE A 156 -3.54 -9.12 -0.90
N ARG A 157 -4.29 -8.12 -1.33
CA ARG A 157 -4.77 -8.00 -2.70
C ARG A 157 -4.62 -6.56 -3.18
N ALA A 158 -3.91 -6.39 -4.30
CA ALA A 158 -3.87 -5.19 -5.10
C ALA A 158 -4.56 -5.46 -6.42
N GLN A 159 -5.51 -4.62 -6.83
CA GLN A 159 -6.28 -4.83 -8.04
C GLN A 159 -6.53 -3.53 -8.79
N ALA A 160 -6.67 -3.67 -10.10
CA ALA A 160 -7.23 -2.67 -11.00
C ALA A 160 -8.45 -3.26 -11.69
N GLU A 161 -9.53 -2.50 -11.73
CA GLU A 161 -10.80 -2.89 -12.34
C GLU A 161 -11.19 -1.84 -13.39
N VAL A 162 -11.42 -2.30 -14.62
CA VAL A 162 -12.13 -1.49 -15.60
C VAL A 162 -13.61 -1.78 -15.49
N THR A 163 -14.37 -0.77 -15.07
CA THR A 163 -15.81 -0.89 -14.84
C THR A 163 -16.60 -0.86 -16.16
N GLN A 164 -17.87 -1.28 -16.11
CA GLN A 164 -18.79 -1.21 -17.25
C GLN A 164 -19.03 0.23 -17.78
N PHE A 165 -18.68 1.24 -17.01
CA PHE A 165 -18.82 2.67 -17.36
C PHE A 165 -17.51 3.27 -17.83
N ASP A 166 -16.52 2.43 -18.14
CA ASP A 166 -15.20 2.84 -18.61
C ASP A 166 -14.38 3.70 -17.62
N TYR A 167 -14.57 3.45 -16.32
CA TYR A 167 -13.72 3.98 -15.26
C TYR A 167 -12.76 2.91 -14.77
N VAL A 168 -11.60 3.33 -14.32
CA VAL A 168 -10.61 2.47 -13.68
C VAL A 168 -10.62 2.68 -12.17
N ARG A 169 -10.72 1.59 -11.43
CA ARG A 169 -10.59 1.56 -9.97
C ARG A 169 -9.37 0.79 -9.55
N MET A 170 -8.39 1.48 -8.97
CA MET A 170 -7.28 0.83 -8.26
C MET A 170 -7.65 0.65 -6.78
N SER A 171 -7.38 -0.51 -6.22
CA SER A 171 -7.55 -0.72 -4.77
C SER A 171 -6.49 -1.67 -4.22
N MET A 172 -6.11 -1.45 -2.95
CA MET A 172 -5.10 -2.24 -2.26
C MET A 172 -5.44 -2.37 -0.78
N GLY A 173 -5.28 -3.57 -0.23
CA GLY A 173 -5.54 -3.85 1.17
C GLY A 173 -5.32 -5.30 1.54
N ILE A 174 -5.78 -5.68 2.72
CA ILE A 174 -5.77 -7.08 3.17
C ILE A 174 -6.63 -7.92 2.21
N HIS A 175 -6.17 -9.14 1.93
CA HIS A 175 -6.90 -10.06 1.05
C HIS A 175 -8.24 -10.42 1.70
N PRO A 176 -9.39 -10.19 1.02
CA PRO A 176 -10.70 -10.41 1.63
C PRO A 176 -11.09 -11.89 1.77
N GLU A 177 -10.50 -12.78 0.99
CA GLU A 177 -10.75 -14.21 1.11
C GLU A 177 -10.16 -14.72 2.42
N ASN A 178 -10.95 -15.44 3.19
CA ASN A 178 -10.65 -15.93 4.55
C ASN A 178 -10.41 -14.79 5.58
N PHE A 179 -10.73 -13.53 5.24
CA PHE A 179 -10.69 -12.43 6.19
C PHE A 179 -12.07 -12.22 6.80
N CYS A 180 -12.14 -12.40 8.11
CA CYS A 180 -13.33 -12.11 8.90
C CYS A 180 -12.87 -11.67 10.28
N TRP A 181 -12.94 -10.36 10.54
CA TRP A 181 -12.50 -9.77 11.80
C TRP A 181 -13.70 -9.32 12.61
N LYS A 182 -13.91 -9.96 13.76
CA LYS A 182 -14.93 -9.54 14.73
C LYS A 182 -14.46 -8.28 15.44
N LEU A 183 -15.30 -7.26 15.48
CA LEU A 183 -15.03 -6.01 16.16
C LEU A 183 -16.09 -5.81 17.25
N GLU A 184 -15.68 -5.97 18.50
CA GLU A 184 -16.55 -5.78 19.67
C GLU A 184 -16.85 -4.30 19.89
N ALA A 185 -17.88 -4.01 20.69
CA ALA A 185 -18.21 -2.64 21.07
C ALA A 185 -17.01 -1.92 21.71
N GLY A 186 -16.65 -0.75 21.22
CA GLY A 186 -15.51 0.05 21.67
C GLY A 186 -14.16 -0.35 21.07
N GLU A 187 -14.06 -1.45 20.33
CA GLU A 187 -12.82 -1.86 19.70
C GLU A 187 -12.55 -1.12 18.37
N SER A 188 -11.29 -1.10 17.99
CA SER A 188 -10.84 -0.53 16.72
C SER A 188 -9.99 -1.51 15.93
N PHE A 189 -10.13 -1.47 14.61
CA PHE A 189 -9.27 -2.16 13.65
C PHE A 189 -8.45 -1.15 12.86
N GLN A 190 -7.12 -1.29 12.87
CA GLN A 190 -6.20 -0.49 12.06
C GLN A 190 -5.82 -1.25 10.81
N ALA A 191 -6.15 -0.72 9.63
CA ALA A 191 -5.67 -1.27 8.36
C ALA A 191 -4.21 -0.87 8.10
N PRO A 192 -3.43 -1.74 7.43
CA PRO A 192 -2.08 -1.41 7.01
C PRO A 192 -2.03 -0.21 6.04
N GLU A 193 -0.86 0.39 5.91
CA GLU A 193 -0.64 1.57 5.08
C GLU A 193 -0.39 1.23 3.61
N VAL A 194 -0.96 2.03 2.71
CA VAL A 194 -0.62 2.08 1.29
C VAL A 194 0.11 3.38 1.00
N VAL A 195 1.23 3.29 0.28
CA VAL A 195 1.92 4.42 -0.33
C VAL A 195 1.41 4.57 -1.76
N MET A 196 0.90 5.75 -2.11
CA MET A 196 0.40 6.09 -3.42
C MET A 196 1.29 7.15 -4.06
N LEU A 197 1.47 7.05 -5.36
CA LEU A 197 2.31 7.96 -6.14
C LEU A 197 1.68 8.23 -7.50
N TYR A 198 1.81 9.47 -7.96
CA TYR A 198 1.60 9.86 -9.36
C TYR A 198 2.85 10.57 -9.88
N THR A 199 3.20 10.31 -11.12
CA THR A 199 4.23 11.06 -11.86
C THR A 199 3.93 11.01 -13.36
N ASP A 200 4.30 12.05 -14.08
CA ASP A 200 4.29 12.15 -15.55
C ASP A 200 5.69 11.95 -16.16
N LYS A 201 6.68 11.60 -15.32
CA LYS A 201 8.11 11.50 -15.68
C LYS A 201 8.62 10.06 -15.74
N GLY A 202 7.72 9.12 -16.04
CA GLY A 202 8.06 7.71 -16.25
C GLY A 202 8.41 6.90 -15.03
N LEU A 203 8.89 5.68 -15.27
CA LEU A 203 9.12 4.68 -14.24
C LEU A 203 10.32 5.00 -13.33
N ASP A 204 11.35 5.68 -13.83
CA ASP A 204 12.50 6.06 -13.01
C ASP A 204 12.11 7.10 -11.95
N ALA A 205 11.26 8.06 -12.29
CA ALA A 205 10.75 9.03 -11.32
C ALA A 205 9.93 8.33 -10.22
N MET A 206 9.04 7.39 -10.58
CA MET A 206 8.31 6.56 -9.64
C MET A 206 9.26 5.81 -8.72
N THR A 207 10.22 5.09 -9.28
CA THR A 207 11.19 4.27 -8.53
C THR A 207 12.01 5.13 -7.55
N ASN A 208 12.51 6.28 -8.02
CA ASN A 208 13.30 7.19 -7.21
C ASN A 208 12.48 7.80 -6.05
N ALA A 209 11.20 8.14 -6.28
CA ALA A 209 10.33 8.64 -5.23
C ALA A 209 10.08 7.58 -4.14
N PHE A 210 9.75 6.33 -4.51
CA PHE A 210 9.63 5.23 -3.55
C PHE A 210 10.94 4.98 -2.78
N HIS A 211 12.08 4.94 -3.46
CA HIS A 211 13.38 4.74 -2.80
C HIS A 211 13.72 5.88 -1.83
N LYS A 212 13.41 7.12 -2.19
CA LYS A 212 13.62 8.28 -1.32
C LYS A 212 12.74 8.18 -0.07
N LEU A 213 11.45 7.86 -0.24
CA LEU A 213 10.53 7.64 0.87
C LEU A 213 11.04 6.53 1.80
N TYR A 214 11.41 5.37 1.25
CA TYR A 214 11.81 4.22 2.07
C TYR A 214 13.06 4.51 2.88
N ARG A 215 14.06 5.17 2.29
CA ARG A 215 15.29 5.53 3.00
C ARG A 215 15.05 6.54 4.10
N LYS A 216 14.19 7.54 3.86
CA LYS A 216 13.99 8.65 4.79
C LYS A 216 12.88 8.40 5.81
N HIS A 217 11.81 7.75 5.38
CA HIS A 217 10.56 7.72 6.12
C HIS A 217 10.03 6.30 6.41
N LEU A 218 10.77 5.22 6.09
CA LEU A 218 10.37 3.85 6.39
C LEU A 218 11.44 3.06 7.12
N ILE A 219 12.68 3.05 6.61
CA ILE A 219 13.79 2.31 7.22
C ILE A 219 14.12 2.91 8.58
N ARG A 220 14.19 2.04 9.60
CA ARG A 220 14.55 2.38 10.98
C ARG A 220 15.78 1.58 11.42
N GLY A 221 16.32 1.97 12.57
CA GLY A 221 17.39 1.25 13.24
C GLY A 221 18.79 1.68 12.83
N GLU A 222 19.78 1.02 13.40
CA GLU A 222 21.19 1.36 13.34
C GLU A 222 21.73 1.49 11.91
N TYR A 223 21.31 0.58 11.03
CA TYR A 223 21.82 0.51 9.66
C TYR A 223 21.08 1.40 8.64
N ARG A 224 20.24 2.32 9.07
CA ARG A 224 19.61 3.30 8.18
C ARG A 224 20.65 4.14 7.43
N ASN A 225 21.65 4.64 8.17
CA ASN A 225 22.69 5.52 7.66
C ASN A 225 24.12 4.96 7.81
N LYS A 226 24.28 3.76 8.36
CA LYS A 226 25.55 3.10 8.61
C LYS A 226 25.84 2.07 7.53
N LYS A 227 27.07 1.99 7.10
CA LYS A 227 27.52 0.94 6.18
C LYS A 227 27.31 -0.44 6.84
N ARG A 228 26.75 -1.37 6.10
CA ARG A 228 26.60 -2.75 6.55
C ARG A 228 27.93 -3.47 6.46
N PRO A 229 28.18 -4.45 7.35
CA PRO A 229 29.33 -5.34 7.22
C PRO A 229 29.29 -6.11 5.89
N ILE A 230 30.47 -6.49 5.41
CA ILE A 230 30.56 -7.44 4.30
C ILE A 230 30.16 -8.81 4.83
N LEU A 231 29.14 -9.41 4.23
CA LEU A 231 28.65 -10.74 4.55
C LEU A 231 29.12 -11.70 3.45
N ILE A 232 29.70 -12.83 3.85
CA ILE A 232 30.01 -13.95 2.97
C ILE A 232 29.06 -15.11 3.34
N ASN A 233 28.36 -15.61 2.36
CA ASN A 233 27.61 -16.86 2.46
C ASN A 233 28.32 -17.91 1.59
N ASN A 234 28.86 -18.95 2.23
CA ASN A 234 29.58 -20.01 1.55
C ASN A 234 28.79 -21.32 1.47
N TRP A 235 27.49 -21.28 1.73
CA TRP A 235 26.63 -22.46 1.77
C TRP A 235 26.75 -23.31 0.49
N GLU A 236 26.60 -22.69 -0.67
CA GLU A 236 26.69 -23.39 -1.95
C GLU A 236 28.11 -23.83 -2.35
N ALA A 237 29.13 -23.23 -1.74
CA ALA A 237 30.51 -23.56 -2.03
C ALA A 237 31.04 -24.74 -1.22
N THR A 238 30.73 -24.79 0.07
CA THR A 238 31.37 -25.74 1.02
C THR A 238 30.39 -26.42 1.94
N TYR A 239 29.14 -26.03 2.01
CA TYR A 239 28.14 -26.48 2.99
C TYR A 239 28.71 -26.39 4.42
N PHE A 240 28.92 -27.53 5.09
CA PHE A 240 29.49 -27.63 6.43
C PHE A 240 31.00 -27.90 6.45
N ALA A 241 31.63 -28.09 5.28
CA ALA A 241 33.05 -28.42 5.16
C ALA A 241 33.91 -27.17 4.99
N PHE A 242 34.03 -26.37 6.06
CA PHE A 242 34.90 -25.20 6.12
C PHE A 242 35.49 -25.03 7.52
N ASP A 243 36.69 -24.47 7.61
CA ASP A 243 37.44 -24.12 8.81
C ASP A 243 37.42 -22.62 9.09
#